data_45bb911eaeb936e94e20add3f76b4165
#
_entry.id   45bb911eaeb936e94e20add3f76b4165
#
_cell.length_a   1.000
_cell.length_b   1.000
_cell.length_c   1.000
_cell.angle_alpha   90.00
_cell.angle_beta   90.00
_cell.angle_gamma   90.00
#
_symmetry.space_group_name_H-M   'P 1'
#
loop_
_entity.id
_entity.type
_entity.pdbx_description
1 polymer ?
#
loop_
_entity_poly.entity_id
_entity_poly.type
_entity_poly.pdbx_seq_one_letter_code
_entity_poly.pdbx_strand_id
1 'polypeptide(L)'
;DYIKKLGYNYVQLQPIADRHKEYDADGNVTYNWGYDPQNYNAPETSLSTDPEDPAQVIRDLKIMVQAYHDAGIGVIMDVVYNHTFSVVDAPFQTTVPDYYYRMNPDGTFQNGTGVGNETASEHEMFRKYMIDSLLYWVQEYNIDGFRFDLMGIHDVKTMQMIRQSLDEIDPNIILYGEGWDMGTGLAPYDKAKKDNA
;
A
#
# COMPACT_ATOMS: atom_id res chain seq x y z
N ASP A 1 13.02 14.94 -16.72
CA ASP A 1 14.23 15.79 -16.93
C ASP A 1 14.75 16.42 -15.65
N TYR A 2 13.90 17.04 -14.81
CA TYR A 2 14.35 17.72 -13.59
C TYR A 2 14.96 16.76 -12.57
N ILE A 3 14.27 15.66 -12.25
CA ILE A 3 14.73 14.63 -11.29
C ILE A 3 16.04 14.01 -11.76
N LYS A 4 16.15 13.69 -13.05
CA LYS A 4 17.39 13.17 -13.66
C LYS A 4 18.57 14.14 -13.53
N LYS A 5 18.33 15.45 -13.72
CA LYS A 5 19.36 16.49 -13.56
C LYS A 5 19.86 16.61 -12.11
N LEU A 6 19.01 16.27 -11.12
CA LEU A 6 19.39 16.25 -9.71
C LEU A 6 20.20 15.01 -9.33
N GLY A 7 20.32 14.00 -10.21
CA GLY A 7 21.10 12.79 -9.99
C GLY A 7 20.44 11.75 -9.12
N TYR A 8 19.12 11.81 -8.96
CA TYR A 8 18.36 10.77 -8.23
C TYR A 8 18.21 9.50 -9.08
N ASN A 9 18.32 8.34 -8.40
CA ASN A 9 18.19 7.02 -9.01
C ASN A 9 16.77 6.45 -8.84
N TYR A 10 16.01 6.93 -7.85
CA TYR A 10 14.66 6.49 -7.55
C TYR A 10 13.75 7.66 -7.28
N VAL A 11 12.47 7.45 -7.52
CA VAL A 11 11.38 8.29 -7.03
C VAL A 11 10.47 7.46 -6.15
N GLN A 12 10.12 7.98 -4.99
CA GLN A 12 9.02 7.45 -4.19
C GLN A 12 7.78 8.28 -4.48
N LEU A 13 6.74 7.60 -4.93
CA LEU A 13 5.43 8.22 -5.15
C LEU A 13 4.59 8.07 -3.88
N GLN A 14 3.81 9.10 -3.53
CA GLN A 14 2.69 8.93 -2.59
C GLN A 14 1.74 7.84 -3.10
N PRO A 15 0.84 7.31 -2.24
CA PRO A 15 -0.03 6.20 -2.65
C PRO A 15 -0.76 6.47 -3.97
N ILE A 16 -0.57 5.55 -4.92
CA ILE A 16 -1.17 5.59 -6.26
C ILE A 16 -2.23 4.52 -6.47
N ALA A 17 -2.51 3.71 -5.44
CA ALA A 17 -3.63 2.80 -5.41
C ALA A 17 -4.95 3.56 -5.16
N ASP A 18 -6.06 2.94 -5.55
CA ASP A 18 -7.40 3.51 -5.42
C ASP A 18 -7.75 3.82 -3.96
N ARG A 19 -8.26 5.02 -3.76
CA ARG A 19 -8.52 5.64 -2.47
C ARG A 19 -9.89 6.29 -2.41
N HIS A 20 -10.33 6.61 -1.21
CA HIS A 20 -11.52 7.44 -1.03
C HIS A 20 -11.36 8.81 -1.70
N LYS A 21 -12.41 9.21 -2.39
CA LYS A 21 -12.47 10.49 -3.10
C LYS A 21 -13.50 11.41 -2.47
N GLU A 22 -13.07 12.59 -2.13
CA GLU A 22 -13.96 13.69 -1.79
C GLU A 22 -14.11 14.59 -3.00
N TYR A 23 -15.27 15.24 -3.12
CA TYR A 23 -15.59 16.12 -4.24
C TYR A 23 -15.90 17.52 -3.72
N ASP A 24 -15.44 18.53 -4.45
CA ASP A 24 -15.80 19.91 -4.20
C ASP A 24 -17.24 20.22 -4.69
N ALA A 25 -17.69 21.47 -4.50
CA ALA A 25 -19.03 21.90 -4.90
C ALA A 25 -19.27 21.85 -6.43
N ASP A 26 -18.21 21.84 -7.20
CA ASP A 26 -18.24 21.78 -8.67
C ASP A 26 -18.12 20.35 -9.19
N GLY A 27 -17.99 19.36 -8.28
CA GLY A 27 -17.89 17.94 -8.61
C GLY A 27 -16.48 17.47 -8.98
N ASN A 28 -15.44 18.27 -8.74
CA ASN A 28 -14.07 17.86 -8.96
C ASN A 28 -13.52 17.09 -7.74
N VAL A 29 -12.68 16.10 -7.98
CA VAL A 29 -11.99 15.38 -6.89
C VAL A 29 -11.05 16.35 -6.18
N THR A 30 -11.20 16.45 -4.86
CA THR A 30 -10.31 17.27 -4.04
C THR A 30 -8.93 16.62 -3.88
N TYR A 31 -7.91 17.45 -3.64
CA TYR A 31 -6.57 16.92 -3.39
C TYR A 31 -6.53 16.08 -2.11
N ASN A 32 -6.00 14.87 -2.23
CA ASN A 32 -5.78 13.92 -1.14
C ASN A 32 -4.40 13.28 -1.29
N TRP A 33 -3.71 13.01 -0.19
CA TRP A 33 -2.38 12.41 -0.19
C TRP A 33 -2.38 10.92 -0.56
N GLY A 34 -3.54 10.26 -0.51
CA GLY A 34 -3.71 8.87 -0.90
C GLY A 34 -3.72 7.85 0.24
N TYR A 35 -3.68 8.30 1.49
CA TYR A 35 -3.66 7.39 2.66
C TYR A 35 -5.05 6.98 3.15
N ASP A 36 -6.03 6.95 2.25
CA ASP A 36 -7.41 6.50 2.48
C ASP A 36 -7.76 5.31 1.57
N PRO A 37 -7.08 4.15 1.72
CA PRO A 37 -7.15 3.07 0.75
C PRO A 37 -8.53 2.42 0.70
N GLN A 38 -9.02 2.15 -0.53
CA GLN A 38 -10.24 1.40 -0.80
C GLN A 38 -9.94 0.10 -1.55
N ASN A 39 -9.15 0.15 -2.63
CA ASN A 39 -8.77 -1.02 -3.42
C ASN A 39 -7.26 -1.06 -3.62
N TYR A 40 -6.58 -1.94 -2.94
CA TYR A 40 -5.11 -2.03 -2.96
C TYR A 40 -4.51 -2.42 -4.32
N ASN A 41 -5.30 -3.09 -5.20
CA ASN A 41 -4.82 -3.64 -6.47
C ASN A 41 -5.38 -2.89 -7.69
N ALA A 42 -5.92 -1.71 -7.50
CA ALA A 42 -6.39 -0.86 -8.59
C ALA A 42 -5.62 0.49 -8.57
N PRO A 43 -5.17 1.01 -9.71
CA PRO A 43 -4.62 2.37 -9.78
C PRO A 43 -5.69 3.42 -9.48
N GLU A 44 -5.27 4.54 -8.89
CA GLU A 44 -6.13 5.68 -8.60
C GLU A 44 -6.59 6.38 -9.88
N THR A 45 -7.90 6.38 -10.12
CA THR A 45 -8.49 6.88 -11.38
C THR A 45 -8.30 8.38 -11.56
N SER A 46 -8.33 9.18 -10.48
CA SER A 46 -8.18 10.64 -10.57
C SER A 46 -6.79 11.10 -11.03
N LEU A 47 -5.83 10.19 -11.11
CA LEU A 47 -4.48 10.47 -11.63
C LEU A 47 -4.37 10.21 -13.15
N SER A 48 -5.43 9.67 -13.79
CA SER A 48 -5.44 9.37 -15.22
C SER A 48 -5.86 10.57 -16.08
N THR A 49 -5.45 10.53 -17.33
CA THR A 49 -5.91 11.47 -18.37
C THR A 49 -7.38 11.25 -18.77
N ASP A 50 -7.90 10.05 -18.55
CA ASP A 50 -9.32 9.70 -18.69
C ASP A 50 -9.75 8.80 -17.51
N PRO A 51 -10.28 9.39 -16.41
CA PRO A 51 -10.70 8.65 -15.23
C PRO A 51 -11.86 7.66 -15.46
N GLU A 52 -12.66 7.87 -16.53
CA GLU A 52 -13.83 7.05 -16.83
C GLU A 52 -13.50 5.81 -17.68
N ASP A 53 -12.30 5.76 -18.30
CA ASP A 53 -11.80 4.57 -19.00
C ASP A 53 -10.81 3.80 -18.14
N PRO A 54 -11.22 2.67 -17.50
CA PRO A 54 -10.30 1.86 -16.67
C PRO A 54 -9.07 1.36 -17.44
N ALA A 55 -9.18 1.14 -18.74
CA ALA A 55 -8.05 0.73 -19.55
C ALA A 55 -7.07 1.88 -19.76
N GLN A 56 -7.55 3.12 -19.84
CA GLN A 56 -6.68 4.31 -19.88
C GLN A 56 -5.97 4.52 -18.55
N VAL A 57 -6.65 4.35 -17.43
CA VAL A 57 -6.03 4.44 -16.08
C VAL A 57 -4.82 3.50 -15.97
N ILE A 58 -4.99 2.23 -16.39
CA ILE A 58 -3.91 1.25 -16.40
C ILE A 58 -2.78 1.65 -17.36
N ARG A 59 -3.12 2.12 -18.57
CA ARG A 59 -2.12 2.56 -19.56
C ARG A 59 -1.30 3.74 -19.07
N ASP A 60 -1.94 4.73 -18.48
CA ASP A 60 -1.26 5.94 -18.00
C ASP A 60 -0.24 5.61 -16.92
N LEU A 61 -0.60 4.74 -15.97
CA LEU A 61 0.34 4.30 -14.95
C LEU A 61 1.54 3.56 -15.56
N LYS A 62 1.28 2.62 -16.49
CA LYS A 62 2.37 1.88 -17.18
C LYS A 62 3.28 2.82 -18.00
N ILE A 63 2.70 3.81 -18.69
CA ILE A 63 3.45 4.82 -19.43
C ILE A 63 4.31 5.67 -18.48
N MET A 64 3.78 6.07 -17.34
CA MET A 64 4.53 6.85 -16.36
C MET A 64 5.73 6.06 -15.81
N VAL A 65 5.54 4.81 -15.39
CA VAL A 65 6.61 3.94 -14.89
C VAL A 65 7.68 3.75 -15.98
N GLN A 66 7.26 3.42 -17.22
CA GLN A 66 8.18 3.26 -18.34
C GLN A 66 9.00 4.54 -18.60
N ALA A 67 8.37 5.71 -18.51
CA ALA A 67 9.09 6.98 -18.71
C ALA A 67 10.17 7.25 -17.64
N TYR A 68 9.95 6.80 -16.39
CA TYR A 68 10.98 6.83 -15.36
C TYR A 68 12.11 5.85 -15.68
N HIS A 69 11.79 4.63 -16.06
CA HIS A 69 12.78 3.61 -16.43
C HIS A 69 13.63 4.03 -17.65
N ASP A 70 13.02 4.62 -18.66
CA ASP A 70 13.76 5.18 -19.82
C ASP A 70 14.73 6.32 -19.42
N ALA A 71 14.43 6.98 -18.32
CA ALA A 71 15.33 7.99 -17.73
C ALA A 71 16.40 7.40 -16.80
N GLY A 72 16.38 6.09 -16.54
CA GLY A 72 17.26 5.40 -15.58
C GLY A 72 16.88 5.64 -14.13
N ILE A 73 15.58 5.83 -13.84
CA ILE A 73 15.04 6.13 -12.52
C ILE A 73 14.07 5.02 -12.13
N GLY A 74 14.31 4.35 -11.00
CA GLY A 74 13.39 3.36 -10.44
C GLY A 74 12.21 4.02 -9.74
N VAL A 75 11.10 3.27 -9.63
CA VAL A 75 9.85 3.73 -9.03
C VAL A 75 9.54 2.94 -7.77
N ILE A 76 9.40 3.64 -6.64
CA ILE A 76 9.00 3.09 -5.36
C ILE A 76 7.55 3.51 -5.10
N MET A 77 6.70 2.53 -4.81
CA MET A 77 5.30 2.74 -4.48
C MET A 77 5.11 2.79 -2.96
N ASP A 78 4.43 3.83 -2.48
CA ASP A 78 3.96 3.89 -1.10
C ASP A 78 2.71 3.04 -0.94
N VAL A 79 2.74 2.05 -0.03
CA VAL A 79 1.65 1.09 0.18
C VAL A 79 1.05 1.20 1.57
N VAL A 80 -0.27 1.22 1.63
CA VAL A 80 -1.05 1.52 2.85
C VAL A 80 -1.88 0.29 3.23
N TYR A 81 -1.23 -0.84 3.51
CA TYR A 81 -1.94 -2.07 3.90
C TYR A 81 -2.41 -2.07 5.36
N ASN A 82 -2.01 -1.08 6.16
CA ASN A 82 -2.25 -1.05 7.61
C ASN A 82 -3.71 -0.80 8.00
N HIS A 83 -4.54 -0.26 7.11
CA HIS A 83 -5.98 -0.01 7.34
C HIS A 83 -6.74 0.07 6.02
N THR A 84 -8.08 0.14 6.09
CA THR A 84 -8.96 0.56 5.00
C THR A 84 -9.69 1.85 5.38
N PHE A 85 -10.06 2.68 4.41
CA PHE A 85 -10.80 3.92 4.64
C PHE A 85 -12.08 3.68 5.47
N SER A 86 -12.86 2.67 5.10
CA SER A 86 -14.04 2.24 5.83
C SER A 86 -14.01 0.74 6.05
N VAL A 87 -14.39 0.26 7.24
CA VAL A 87 -14.59 -1.16 7.49
C VAL A 87 -15.97 -1.63 7.05
N VAL A 88 -16.99 -0.77 7.15
CA VAL A 88 -18.39 -1.17 6.89
C VAL A 88 -18.58 -1.63 5.45
N ASP A 89 -18.00 -0.89 4.50
CA ASP A 89 -18.12 -1.16 3.06
C ASP A 89 -16.89 -1.83 2.46
N ALA A 90 -15.89 -2.17 3.30
CA ALA A 90 -14.69 -2.82 2.82
C ALA A 90 -14.99 -4.22 2.27
N PRO A 91 -14.45 -4.59 1.09
CA PRO A 91 -14.58 -5.95 0.54
C PRO A 91 -14.16 -7.04 1.52
N PHE A 92 -13.17 -6.79 2.34
CA PHE A 92 -12.70 -7.71 3.37
C PHE A 92 -13.77 -8.01 4.41
N GLN A 93 -14.43 -6.97 4.94
CA GLN A 93 -15.44 -7.14 5.97
C GLN A 93 -16.72 -7.77 5.42
N THR A 94 -17.08 -7.43 4.19
CA THR A 94 -18.28 -7.99 3.55
C THR A 94 -18.09 -9.44 3.09
N THR A 95 -16.86 -9.85 2.81
CA THR A 95 -16.53 -11.22 2.33
C THR A 95 -16.35 -12.20 3.51
N VAL A 96 -15.52 -11.85 4.47
CA VAL A 96 -15.27 -12.64 5.69
C VAL A 96 -15.24 -11.70 6.89
N PRO A 97 -16.39 -11.47 7.53
CA PRO A 97 -16.48 -10.56 8.67
C PRO A 97 -15.44 -10.86 9.75
N ASP A 98 -14.82 -9.81 10.28
CA ASP A 98 -13.92 -9.80 11.44
C ASP A 98 -12.60 -10.59 11.26
N TYR A 99 -12.35 -11.15 10.09
CA TYR A 99 -11.13 -11.93 9.86
C TYR A 99 -9.92 -11.06 9.47
N TYR A 100 -10.11 -10.06 8.63
CA TYR A 100 -9.00 -9.28 8.05
C TYR A 100 -8.55 -8.11 8.92
N TYR A 101 -9.29 -7.83 9.98
CA TYR A 101 -9.00 -6.74 10.92
C TYR A 101 -8.69 -7.29 12.31
N ARG A 102 -7.85 -6.58 13.07
CA ARG A 102 -7.66 -6.87 14.49
C ARG A 102 -8.85 -6.39 15.28
N MET A 103 -9.35 -7.30 16.13
CA MET A 103 -10.52 -7.06 16.94
C MET A 103 -10.14 -6.98 18.43
N ASN A 104 -10.83 -6.13 19.16
CA ASN A 104 -10.83 -6.14 20.62
C ASN A 104 -11.71 -7.29 21.15
N PRO A 105 -11.51 -7.73 22.40
CA PRO A 105 -12.35 -8.79 22.98
C PRO A 105 -13.84 -8.45 23.08
N ASP A 106 -14.20 -7.17 23.01
CA ASP A 106 -15.58 -6.67 23.02
C ASP A 106 -16.24 -6.63 21.62
N GLY A 107 -15.50 -7.06 20.57
CA GLY A 107 -15.98 -7.07 19.20
C GLY A 107 -15.81 -5.73 18.46
N THR A 108 -15.13 -4.75 19.04
CA THR A 108 -14.76 -3.51 18.33
C THR A 108 -13.44 -3.66 17.58
N PHE A 109 -13.23 -2.86 16.54
CA PHE A 109 -11.97 -2.84 15.79
C PHE A 109 -10.84 -2.21 16.61
N GLN A 110 -9.66 -2.80 16.57
CA GLN A 110 -8.46 -2.14 17.08
C GLN A 110 -8.11 -0.93 16.22
N ASN A 111 -7.45 0.05 16.82
CA ASN A 111 -7.15 1.34 16.17
C ASN A 111 -5.71 1.82 16.49
N GLY A 112 -4.74 0.95 16.35
CA GLY A 112 -3.32 1.32 16.50
C GLY A 112 -2.83 2.27 15.41
N THR A 113 -3.53 2.32 14.27
CA THR A 113 -3.29 3.29 13.19
C THR A 113 -3.72 4.71 13.54
N GLY A 114 -4.72 4.87 14.42
CA GLY A 114 -5.34 6.15 14.75
C GLY A 114 -6.44 6.60 13.78
N VAL A 115 -6.78 5.79 12.76
CA VAL A 115 -7.78 6.13 11.72
C VAL A 115 -9.03 5.25 11.76
N GLY A 116 -9.26 4.56 12.86
CA GLY A 116 -10.51 3.84 13.11
C GLY A 116 -10.46 2.33 12.97
N ASN A 117 -9.45 1.79 12.30
CA ASN A 117 -9.23 0.36 12.16
C ASN A 117 -7.77 0.01 11.89
N GLU A 118 -7.43 -1.25 12.03
CA GLU A 118 -6.15 -1.81 11.60
C GLU A 118 -6.32 -3.21 11.06
N THR A 119 -5.54 -3.55 10.04
CA THR A 119 -5.54 -4.88 9.42
C THR A 119 -4.69 -5.87 10.22
N ALA A 120 -5.04 -7.16 10.10
CA ALA A 120 -4.39 -8.26 10.82
C ALA A 120 -3.42 -9.03 9.90
N SER A 121 -2.21 -8.49 9.71
CA SER A 121 -1.20 -9.10 8.82
C SER A 121 -0.74 -10.48 9.28
N GLU A 122 -0.85 -10.79 10.58
CA GLU A 122 -0.58 -12.10 11.16
C GLU A 122 -1.57 -13.19 10.71
N HIS A 123 -2.75 -12.81 10.21
CA HIS A 123 -3.72 -13.76 9.65
C HIS A 123 -3.29 -14.23 8.26
N GLU A 124 -3.28 -15.54 8.05
CA GLU A 124 -2.68 -16.17 6.86
C GLU A 124 -3.23 -15.63 5.53
N MET A 125 -4.55 -15.42 5.45
CA MET A 125 -5.15 -14.94 4.18
C MET A 125 -4.90 -13.47 3.94
N PHE A 126 -4.75 -12.62 4.98
CA PHE A 126 -4.36 -11.24 4.77
C PHE A 126 -2.86 -11.14 4.40
N ARG A 127 -2.01 -11.92 5.05
CA ARG A 127 -0.60 -12.05 4.66
C ARG A 127 -0.46 -12.50 3.20
N LYS A 128 -1.20 -13.54 2.81
CA LYS A 128 -1.23 -13.97 1.41
C LYS A 128 -1.67 -12.85 0.48
N TYR A 129 -2.72 -12.12 0.85
CA TYR A 129 -3.22 -11.00 0.06
C TYR A 129 -2.14 -9.91 -0.13
N MET A 130 -1.44 -9.53 0.94
CA MET A 130 -0.34 -8.55 0.87
C MET A 130 0.77 -9.01 -0.08
N ILE A 131 1.19 -10.27 0.04
CA ILE A 131 2.23 -10.84 -0.84
C ILE A 131 1.76 -10.83 -2.29
N ASP A 132 0.59 -11.40 -2.59
CA ASP A 132 0.04 -11.48 -3.94
C ASP A 132 -0.12 -10.07 -4.57
N SER A 133 -0.55 -9.10 -3.77
CA SER A 133 -0.70 -7.72 -4.18
C SER A 133 0.64 -7.08 -4.59
N LEU A 134 1.68 -7.26 -3.79
CA LEU A 134 3.02 -6.72 -4.11
C LEU A 134 3.62 -7.39 -5.35
N LEU A 135 3.47 -8.72 -5.47
CA LEU A 135 3.89 -9.45 -6.67
C LEU A 135 3.15 -8.94 -7.92
N TYR A 136 1.85 -8.66 -7.80
CA TYR A 136 1.06 -8.08 -8.88
C TYR A 136 1.61 -6.71 -9.32
N TRP A 137 1.90 -5.80 -8.39
CA TRP A 137 2.46 -4.49 -8.72
C TRP A 137 3.83 -4.59 -9.40
N VAL A 138 4.68 -5.52 -8.96
CA VAL A 138 5.97 -5.78 -9.62
C VAL A 138 5.77 -6.33 -11.03
N GLN A 139 4.93 -7.35 -11.19
CA GLN A 139 4.77 -8.07 -12.47
C GLN A 139 4.00 -7.27 -13.51
N GLU A 140 2.95 -6.54 -13.10
CA GLU A 140 2.09 -5.79 -14.01
C GLU A 140 2.58 -4.38 -14.33
N TYR A 141 3.23 -3.73 -13.36
CA TYR A 141 3.63 -2.33 -13.48
C TYR A 141 5.14 -2.09 -13.40
N ASN A 142 5.94 -3.14 -13.21
CA ASN A 142 7.39 -3.06 -13.05
C ASN A 142 7.80 -2.10 -11.91
N ILE A 143 7.13 -2.15 -10.78
CA ILE A 143 7.50 -1.36 -9.59
C ILE A 143 8.81 -1.89 -9.02
N ASP A 144 9.77 -1.00 -8.73
CA ASP A 144 11.12 -1.33 -8.28
C ASP A 144 11.28 -1.35 -6.76
N GLY A 145 10.26 -0.97 -6.02
CA GLY A 145 10.31 -0.99 -4.57
C GLY A 145 9.02 -0.55 -3.90
N PHE A 146 8.95 -0.79 -2.59
CA PHE A 146 7.80 -0.43 -1.78
C PHE A 146 8.22 0.24 -0.48
N ARG A 147 7.51 1.30 -0.13
CA ARG A 147 7.55 1.93 1.20
C ARG A 147 6.26 1.59 1.93
N PHE A 148 6.35 0.97 3.10
CA PHE A 148 5.19 0.61 3.91
C PHE A 148 4.83 1.75 4.86
N ASP A 149 3.67 2.34 4.63
CA ASP A 149 3.06 3.27 5.57
C ASP A 149 2.73 2.54 6.87
N LEU A 150 3.03 3.17 8.03
CA LEU A 150 2.83 2.61 9.36
C LEU A 150 3.24 1.11 9.46
N MET A 151 4.43 0.78 8.99
CA MET A 151 4.93 -0.61 8.94
C MET A 151 4.82 -1.32 10.28
N GLY A 152 4.95 -0.59 11.40
CA GLY A 152 4.84 -1.12 12.76
C GLY A 152 3.45 -1.68 13.14
N ILE A 153 2.43 -1.51 12.29
CA ILE A 153 1.13 -2.19 12.41
C ILE A 153 1.23 -3.66 11.98
N HIS A 154 2.17 -3.99 11.10
CA HIS A 154 2.35 -5.33 10.56
C HIS A 154 3.26 -6.18 11.43
N ASP A 155 3.13 -7.50 11.31
CA ASP A 155 4.00 -8.43 12.00
C ASP A 155 5.30 -8.70 11.21
N VAL A 156 6.40 -8.94 11.95
CA VAL A 156 7.73 -9.21 11.39
C VAL A 156 7.72 -10.40 10.44
N LYS A 157 6.98 -11.47 10.76
CA LYS A 157 6.91 -12.67 9.93
C LYS A 157 6.33 -12.35 8.55
N THR A 158 5.27 -11.52 8.49
CA THR A 158 4.69 -11.07 7.22
C THR A 158 5.71 -10.29 6.40
N MET A 159 6.44 -9.36 7.01
CA MET A 159 7.46 -8.58 6.30
C MET A 159 8.62 -9.44 5.79
N GLN A 160 9.05 -10.43 6.57
CA GLN A 160 10.06 -11.40 6.14
C GLN A 160 9.59 -12.26 4.95
N MET A 161 8.34 -12.73 4.98
CA MET A 161 7.77 -13.51 3.88
C MET A 161 7.59 -12.68 2.61
N ILE A 162 7.20 -11.39 2.75
CA ILE A 162 7.16 -10.44 1.63
C ILE A 162 8.56 -10.32 1.02
N ARG A 163 9.60 -10.07 1.84
CA ARG A 163 10.98 -9.96 1.34
C ARG A 163 11.39 -11.22 0.58
N GLN A 164 11.15 -12.38 1.18
CA GLN A 164 11.49 -13.68 0.56
C GLN A 164 10.78 -13.87 -0.79
N SER A 165 9.47 -13.55 -0.88
CA SER A 165 8.70 -13.72 -2.12
C SER A 165 9.15 -12.76 -3.22
N LEU A 166 9.56 -11.55 -2.87
CA LEU A 166 10.07 -10.56 -3.83
C LEU A 166 11.50 -10.92 -4.27
N ASP A 167 12.32 -11.50 -3.40
CA ASP A 167 13.67 -11.99 -3.75
C ASP A 167 13.64 -13.10 -4.80
N GLU A 168 12.56 -13.89 -4.88
CA GLU A 168 12.36 -14.88 -5.92
C GLU A 168 12.16 -14.26 -7.31
N ILE A 169 11.70 -13.00 -7.38
CA ILE A 169 11.56 -12.25 -8.64
C ILE A 169 12.83 -11.45 -8.91
N ASP A 170 13.19 -10.55 -8.01
CA ASP A 170 14.39 -9.71 -8.08
C ASP A 170 14.84 -9.29 -6.69
N PRO A 171 16.03 -9.72 -6.22
CA PRO A 171 16.56 -9.35 -4.91
C PRO A 171 16.91 -7.85 -4.79
N ASN A 172 16.92 -7.10 -5.90
CA ASN A 172 17.17 -5.66 -5.89
C ASN A 172 15.91 -4.83 -5.61
N ILE A 173 14.72 -5.43 -5.54
CA ILE A 173 13.49 -4.71 -5.17
C ILE A 173 13.66 -4.10 -3.78
N ILE A 174 13.50 -2.79 -3.69
CA ILE A 174 13.70 -2.03 -2.46
C ILE A 174 12.50 -2.21 -1.54
N LEU A 175 12.77 -2.53 -0.25
CA LEU A 175 11.74 -2.53 0.80
C LEU A 175 12.19 -1.71 1.99
N TYR A 176 11.31 -0.84 2.45
CA TYR A 176 11.46 -0.10 3.71
C TYR A 176 10.10 0.41 4.20
N GLY A 177 10.04 1.04 5.35
CA GLY A 177 8.77 1.56 5.86
C GLY A 177 8.91 2.35 7.14
N GLU A 178 7.78 2.80 7.66
CA GLU A 178 7.70 3.51 8.92
C GLU A 178 7.67 2.53 10.10
N GLY A 179 8.84 2.26 10.66
CA GLY A 179 9.02 1.34 11.78
C GLY A 179 8.69 1.95 13.14
N TRP A 180 7.57 2.67 13.26
CA TRP A 180 7.10 3.22 14.53
C TRP A 180 6.62 2.12 15.48
N ASP A 181 6.77 2.31 16.79
CA ASP A 181 6.13 1.44 17.79
C ASP A 181 4.66 1.84 17.95
N MET A 182 3.83 1.25 17.11
CA MET A 182 2.39 1.53 17.04
C MET A 182 1.63 0.87 18.19
N GLY A 183 0.48 1.47 18.56
CA GLY A 183 -0.43 0.96 19.62
C GLY A 183 -1.28 -0.24 19.20
N THR A 184 -0.75 -1.13 18.35
CA THR A 184 -1.42 -2.36 17.89
C THR A 184 -1.40 -3.46 18.94
N GLY A 185 -2.33 -4.43 18.84
CA GLY A 185 -2.44 -5.60 19.72
C GLY A 185 -1.36 -6.66 19.55
N LEU A 186 -0.46 -6.52 18.57
CA LEU A 186 0.69 -7.42 18.43
C LEU A 186 1.62 -7.36 19.64
N ALA A 187 2.23 -8.50 20.00
CA ALA A 187 3.27 -8.50 21.01
C ALA A 187 4.47 -7.62 20.56
N PRO A 188 5.16 -6.94 21.48
CA PRO A 188 6.21 -5.98 21.14
C PRO A 188 7.32 -6.51 20.24
N TYR A 189 7.62 -7.82 20.33
CA TYR A 189 8.64 -8.51 19.53
C TYR A 189 8.13 -9.00 18.17
N ASP A 190 6.81 -8.99 17.95
CA ASP A 190 6.19 -9.38 16.68
C ASP A 190 5.96 -8.17 15.76
N LYS A 191 6.00 -6.95 16.27
CA LYS A 191 5.78 -5.72 15.48
C LYS A 191 6.95 -5.47 14.53
N ALA A 192 6.66 -5.14 13.28
CA ALA A 192 7.67 -4.72 12.30
C ALA A 192 8.12 -3.26 12.55
N LYS A 193 8.64 -3.01 13.73
CA LYS A 193 9.16 -1.70 14.16
C LYS A 193 10.69 -1.66 14.05
N LYS A 194 11.25 -0.46 14.12
CA LYS A 194 12.68 -0.17 13.96
C LYS A 194 13.62 -1.13 14.72
N ASP A 195 13.25 -1.54 15.94
CA ASP A 195 14.10 -2.38 16.77
C ASP A 195 13.99 -3.88 16.43
N ASN A 196 13.06 -4.28 15.60
CA ASN A 196 12.75 -5.68 15.24
C ASN A 196 12.96 -5.97 13.74
N ALA A 197 13.07 -4.94 12.90
CA ALA A 197 13.19 -5.06 11.44
C ALA A 197 14.64 -5.13 10.98
#